data_8f2686739e7e7898c19b248e56d213e3
#
_entry.id   8f2686739e7e7898c19b248e56d213e3
#
_cell.length_a   1.000
_cell.length_b   1.000
_cell.length_c   1.000
_cell.angle_alpha   90.00
_cell.angle_beta   90.00
_cell.angle_gamma   90.00
#
_symmetry.space_group_name_H-M   'P 1'
#
loop_
_entity.id
_entity.type
_entity.pdbx_description
1 polymer ?
#
loop_
_entity_poly.entity_id
_entity_poly.type
_entity_poly.pdbx_seq_one_letter_code
_entity_poly.pdbx_strand_id
1 'polypeptide(L)'
;MLDLDLSMLKKGLFEESWHVAIDDYIIDLAWSPDGTKMAAATVDGQVFLIDDLGETAVFKLLGQHAGGANSLSWRADGREFATAGHDGLVKIWSGQSSQLLAELQAGDSWVAKVAYSPRRNVLATAAGRHLKLWNEERHTIYESSDHSSTIADLGWNPDGSGIASAAYNGITLHVPGKQSQPRKYAWKGSSLVLSWSPDAKYIATGEQDSTVHFWHVKSGEDAQMWGFPTKVLELSWDFTGRWLATGGSSTVCLWDCSGKGPAGRKPRELEAHLNKITQLAYQPQGSYLVSSDADAFLFLWEPQKHDKVVSGQSMSAAASCLRWCGRDKLAVGQRDGKVVVFRLHETIGG
;
A
#
# COMPACT_ATOMS: atom_id res chain seq x y z
N MET A 1 25.86 -17.98 -6.02
CA MET A 1 25.33 -17.02 -7.01
C MET A 1 24.27 -17.80 -7.76
N LEU A 2 22.98 -17.63 -7.41
CA LEU A 2 21.89 -18.21 -8.19
C LEU A 2 21.86 -17.43 -9.51
N ASP A 3 22.42 -18.00 -10.57
CA ASP A 3 22.19 -17.51 -11.94
C ASP A 3 20.73 -17.77 -12.26
N LEU A 4 19.87 -16.80 -11.95
CA LEU A 4 18.50 -16.82 -12.43
C LEU A 4 18.56 -16.63 -13.95
N ASP A 5 18.48 -17.75 -14.66
CA ASP A 5 18.34 -17.71 -16.11
C ASP A 5 16.97 -17.12 -16.47
N LEU A 6 16.92 -15.79 -16.62
CA LEU A 6 15.72 -15.07 -17.02
C LEU A 6 15.14 -15.56 -18.35
N SER A 7 15.92 -16.32 -19.14
CA SER A 7 15.46 -16.92 -20.41
C SER A 7 14.42 -18.02 -20.20
N MET A 8 14.37 -18.63 -19.00
CA MET A 8 13.43 -19.69 -18.62
C MET A 8 12.08 -19.16 -18.13
N LEU A 9 11.94 -17.84 -17.90
CA LEU A 9 10.70 -17.25 -17.47
C LEU A 9 9.66 -17.24 -18.59
N LYS A 10 8.39 -17.40 -18.22
CA LYS A 10 7.28 -17.35 -19.19
C LYS A 10 7.21 -15.98 -19.84
N LYS A 11 7.67 -15.88 -21.08
CA LYS A 11 7.49 -14.70 -21.92
C LYS A 11 6.02 -14.57 -22.28
N GLY A 12 5.52 -13.33 -22.35
CA GLY A 12 4.14 -13.06 -22.75
C GLY A 12 3.08 -13.16 -21.64
N LEU A 13 3.44 -13.64 -20.44
CA LEU A 13 2.48 -13.71 -19.34
C LEU A 13 2.31 -12.36 -18.63
N PHE A 14 3.39 -11.60 -18.48
CA PHE A 14 3.43 -10.36 -17.75
C PHE A 14 4.25 -9.34 -18.56
N GLU A 15 3.57 -8.48 -19.29
CA GLU A 15 4.17 -7.58 -20.28
C GLU A 15 3.87 -6.13 -19.99
N GLU A 16 4.82 -5.24 -20.32
CA GLU A 16 4.60 -3.80 -20.28
C GLU A 16 3.53 -3.40 -21.31
N SER A 17 2.47 -2.73 -20.82
CA SER A 17 1.42 -2.18 -21.64
C SER A 17 1.77 -0.76 -22.12
N TRP A 18 2.18 0.08 -21.15
CA TRP A 18 2.64 1.44 -21.40
C TRP A 18 3.49 1.97 -20.26
N HIS A 19 4.22 3.04 -20.53
CA HIS A 19 4.86 3.83 -19.48
C HIS A 19 4.77 5.34 -19.77
N VAL A 20 4.94 6.12 -18.72
CA VAL A 20 5.19 7.56 -18.77
C VAL A 20 6.39 7.89 -17.90
N ALA A 21 7.12 8.95 -18.24
CA ALA A 21 8.24 9.46 -17.47
C ALA A 21 7.86 10.82 -16.86
N ILE A 22 7.95 10.90 -15.56
CA ILE A 22 7.81 12.12 -14.75
C ILE A 22 9.20 12.44 -14.22
N ASP A 23 9.64 13.68 -14.31
CA ASP A 23 11.02 14.07 -13.96
C ASP A 23 11.23 14.19 -12.44
N ASP A 24 10.65 13.26 -11.66
CA ASP A 24 10.81 13.22 -10.19
C ASP A 24 10.40 11.86 -9.62
N TYR A 25 11.02 11.46 -8.50
CA TYR A 25 10.77 10.21 -7.78
C TYR A 25 9.29 10.03 -7.44
N ILE A 26 8.68 8.91 -7.89
CA ILE A 26 7.29 8.57 -7.59
C ILE A 26 7.20 8.09 -6.14
N ILE A 27 6.47 8.81 -5.27
CA ILE A 27 6.29 8.42 -3.88
C ILE A 27 5.07 7.53 -3.68
N ASP A 28 3.99 7.78 -4.39
CA ASP A 28 2.78 6.97 -4.32
C ASP A 28 1.96 7.01 -5.62
N LEU A 29 1.23 5.93 -5.88
CA LEU A 29 0.29 5.76 -6.98
C LEU A 29 -1.03 5.20 -6.45
N ALA A 30 -2.14 5.58 -7.07
CA ALA A 30 -3.40 4.86 -6.87
C ALA A 30 -4.29 4.91 -8.11
N TRP A 31 -4.88 3.77 -8.45
CA TRP A 31 -5.90 3.67 -9.48
C TRP A 31 -7.22 4.28 -9.03
N SER A 32 -7.92 4.93 -9.96
CA SER A 32 -9.34 5.20 -9.79
C SER A 32 -10.12 3.88 -9.65
N PRO A 33 -11.25 3.86 -8.92
CA PRO A 33 -12.00 2.63 -8.70
C PRO A 33 -12.47 1.91 -9.97
N ASP A 34 -12.66 2.64 -11.06
CA ASP A 34 -13.01 2.11 -12.38
C ASP A 34 -11.80 1.65 -13.21
N GLY A 35 -10.57 1.90 -12.72
CA GLY A 35 -9.33 1.52 -13.39
C GLY A 35 -9.01 2.26 -14.68
N THR A 36 -9.68 3.39 -14.95
CA THR A 36 -9.46 4.20 -16.17
C THR A 36 -8.45 5.31 -15.95
N LYS A 37 -8.20 5.70 -14.70
CA LYS A 37 -7.26 6.76 -14.32
C LYS A 37 -6.35 6.32 -13.21
N MET A 38 -5.22 7.00 -13.09
CA MET A 38 -4.30 6.83 -11.99
C MET A 38 -3.83 8.18 -11.49
N ALA A 39 -3.85 8.38 -10.17
CA ALA A 39 -3.19 9.49 -9.55
C ALA A 39 -1.75 9.12 -9.21
N ALA A 40 -0.81 10.04 -9.37
CA ALA A 40 0.58 9.92 -9.01
C ALA A 40 1.03 11.12 -8.19
N ALA A 41 1.84 10.87 -7.17
CA ALA A 41 2.48 11.90 -6.37
C ALA A 41 4.00 11.68 -6.33
N THR A 42 4.75 12.77 -6.34
CA THR A 42 6.22 12.74 -6.36
C THR A 42 6.83 13.24 -5.06
N VAL A 43 8.10 12.95 -4.85
CA VAL A 43 8.82 13.36 -3.64
C VAL A 43 8.92 14.89 -3.49
N ASP A 44 9.02 15.63 -4.60
CA ASP A 44 9.00 17.10 -4.60
C ASP A 44 7.58 17.70 -4.45
N GLY A 45 6.56 16.83 -4.38
CA GLY A 45 5.19 17.23 -4.08
C GLY A 45 4.29 17.41 -5.29
N GLN A 46 4.76 17.18 -6.50
CA GLN A 46 3.93 17.27 -7.69
C GLN A 46 2.84 16.20 -7.69
N VAL A 47 1.65 16.57 -8.15
CA VAL A 47 0.49 15.67 -8.24
C VAL A 47 0.05 15.60 -9.69
N PHE A 48 -0.04 14.39 -10.21
CA PHE A 48 -0.45 14.10 -11.58
C PHE A 48 -1.71 13.26 -11.64
N LEU A 49 -2.47 13.44 -12.68
CA LEU A 49 -3.52 12.53 -13.12
C LEU A 49 -3.10 11.93 -14.45
N ILE A 50 -3.17 10.61 -14.56
CA ILE A 50 -2.80 9.82 -15.71
C ILE A 50 -4.06 9.13 -16.22
N ASP A 51 -4.42 9.35 -17.48
CA ASP A 51 -5.50 8.64 -18.18
C ASP A 51 -4.93 7.39 -18.84
N ASP A 52 -5.45 6.21 -18.45
CA ASP A 52 -5.09 4.92 -19.06
C ASP A 52 -5.92 4.69 -20.32
N LEU A 53 -5.27 4.73 -21.48
CA LEU A 53 -5.89 4.52 -22.79
C LEU A 53 -5.70 3.09 -23.33
N GLY A 54 -5.26 2.17 -22.46
CA GLY A 54 -5.04 0.76 -22.76
C GLY A 54 -3.60 0.44 -23.15
N GLU A 55 -3.15 0.84 -24.33
CA GLU A 55 -1.78 0.63 -24.82
C GLU A 55 -0.90 1.89 -24.70
N THR A 56 -1.49 3.01 -24.32
CA THR A 56 -0.83 4.30 -24.10
C THR A 56 -1.44 5.00 -22.93
N ALA A 57 -0.79 6.06 -22.44
CA ALA A 57 -1.31 6.91 -21.39
C ALA A 57 -1.01 8.38 -21.66
N VAL A 58 -1.86 9.24 -21.13
CA VAL A 58 -1.67 10.70 -21.12
C VAL A 58 -1.69 11.18 -19.69
N PHE A 59 -0.73 12.02 -19.30
CA PHE A 59 -0.67 12.55 -17.95
C PHE A 59 -0.69 14.07 -17.92
N LYS A 60 -1.22 14.60 -16.82
CA LYS A 60 -1.37 16.03 -16.59
C LYS A 60 -0.93 16.37 -15.17
N LEU A 61 -0.07 17.39 -15.04
CA LEU A 61 0.22 18.02 -13.76
C LEU A 61 -1.01 18.78 -13.27
N LEU A 62 -1.48 18.47 -12.06
CA LEU A 62 -2.62 19.12 -11.43
C LEU A 62 -2.20 20.27 -10.52
N GLY A 63 -1.09 20.12 -9.84
CA GLY A 63 -0.53 21.08 -8.89
C GLY A 63 0.55 20.44 -8.03
N GLN A 64 0.88 21.10 -6.92
CA GLN A 64 2.00 20.73 -6.08
C GLN A 64 1.72 21.00 -4.60
N HIS A 65 2.24 20.15 -3.71
CA HIS A 65 2.44 20.42 -2.30
C HIS A 65 3.80 21.09 -2.07
N ALA A 66 3.88 22.04 -1.15
CA ALA A 66 5.16 22.63 -0.79
C ALA A 66 5.97 21.66 0.11
N GLY A 67 7.22 21.40 -0.28
CA GLY A 67 8.13 20.57 0.49
C GLY A 67 7.96 19.05 0.34
N GLY A 68 7.04 18.59 -0.50
CA GLY A 68 6.88 17.17 -0.81
C GLY A 68 5.48 16.60 -0.58
N ALA A 69 5.21 15.44 -1.18
CA ALA A 69 4.01 14.65 -0.94
C ALA A 69 4.36 13.32 -0.24
N ASN A 70 3.39 12.73 0.47
CA ASN A 70 3.58 11.49 1.23
C ASN A 70 2.68 10.35 0.77
N SER A 71 1.41 10.62 0.51
CA SER A 71 0.45 9.59 0.13
C SER A 71 -0.73 10.16 -0.64
N LEU A 72 -1.46 9.27 -1.29
CA LEU A 72 -2.70 9.62 -1.97
C LEU A 72 -3.75 8.50 -1.83
N SER A 73 -5.03 8.87 -1.98
CA SER A 73 -6.13 7.92 -1.89
C SER A 73 -7.32 8.39 -2.71
N TRP A 74 -7.92 7.48 -3.49
CA TRP A 74 -9.17 7.72 -4.20
C TRP A 74 -10.39 7.48 -3.32
N ARG A 75 -11.42 8.30 -3.49
CA ARG A 75 -12.76 8.01 -2.98
C ARG A 75 -13.37 6.86 -3.76
N ALA A 76 -14.13 6.00 -3.07
CA ALA A 76 -14.66 4.77 -3.64
C ALA A 76 -15.59 4.95 -4.87
N ASP A 77 -16.18 6.13 -5.05
CA ASP A 77 -17.02 6.47 -6.21
C ASP A 77 -16.23 7.08 -7.40
N GLY A 78 -14.92 7.26 -7.25
CA GLY A 78 -14.04 7.81 -8.29
C GLY A 78 -14.20 9.28 -8.60
N ARG A 79 -15.06 10.03 -7.88
CA ARG A 79 -15.30 11.45 -8.15
C ARG A 79 -14.13 12.33 -7.77
N GLU A 80 -13.39 11.96 -6.72
CA GLU A 80 -12.28 12.74 -6.21
C GLU A 80 -11.20 11.85 -5.59
N PHE A 81 -10.02 12.39 -5.42
CA PHE A 81 -8.94 11.81 -4.66
C PHE A 81 -8.25 12.84 -3.78
N ALA A 82 -7.63 12.38 -2.71
CA ALA A 82 -6.90 13.19 -1.76
C ALA A 82 -5.40 12.96 -1.86
N THR A 83 -4.60 13.99 -1.64
CA THR A 83 -3.14 13.91 -1.49
C THR A 83 -2.70 14.54 -0.19
N ALA A 84 -1.67 13.96 0.44
CA ALA A 84 -1.08 14.40 1.70
C ALA A 84 0.26 15.08 1.44
N GLY A 85 0.49 16.26 2.03
CA GLY A 85 1.71 17.05 1.82
C GLY A 85 2.51 17.36 3.08
N HIS A 86 3.79 17.68 2.87
CA HIS A 86 4.67 18.21 3.90
C HIS A 86 4.27 19.63 4.35
N ASP A 87 3.48 20.33 3.53
CA ASP A 87 2.90 21.64 3.83
C ASP A 87 1.79 21.61 4.91
N GLY A 88 1.50 20.44 5.49
CA GLY A 88 0.44 20.25 6.47
C GLY A 88 -0.98 20.23 5.87
N LEU A 89 -1.07 20.30 4.54
CA LEU A 89 -2.33 20.31 3.83
C LEU A 89 -2.70 18.93 3.28
N VAL A 90 -3.99 18.71 3.20
CA VAL A 90 -4.57 17.69 2.34
C VAL A 90 -5.24 18.41 1.18
N LYS A 91 -4.88 18.07 -0.04
CA LYS A 91 -5.49 18.61 -1.25
C LYS A 91 -6.46 17.61 -1.83
N ILE A 92 -7.68 18.06 -2.15
CA ILE A 92 -8.73 17.24 -2.76
C ILE A 92 -8.85 17.63 -4.22
N TRP A 93 -8.74 16.66 -5.09
CA TRP A 93 -8.72 16.83 -6.54
C TRP A 93 -9.92 16.16 -7.19
N SER A 94 -10.49 16.80 -8.19
CA SER A 94 -11.55 16.18 -9.01
C SER A 94 -10.97 15.10 -9.92
N GLY A 95 -11.50 13.88 -9.84
CA GLY A 95 -11.19 12.80 -10.76
C GLY A 95 -11.68 13.04 -12.19
N GLN A 96 -12.64 13.94 -12.38
CA GLN A 96 -13.24 14.26 -13.69
C GLN A 96 -12.64 15.52 -14.34
N SER A 97 -12.67 16.64 -13.63
CA SER A 97 -12.24 17.94 -14.17
C SER A 97 -10.75 18.21 -13.99
N SER A 98 -10.05 17.40 -13.20
CA SER A 98 -8.64 17.60 -12.87
C SER A 98 -8.38 18.93 -12.11
N GLN A 99 -9.38 19.45 -11.40
CA GLN A 99 -9.28 20.70 -10.64
C GLN A 99 -9.06 20.44 -9.16
N LEU A 100 -8.38 21.36 -8.49
CA LEU A 100 -8.34 21.40 -7.03
C LEU A 100 -9.71 21.81 -6.51
N LEU A 101 -10.33 20.95 -5.69
CA LEU A 101 -11.65 21.17 -5.11
C LEU A 101 -11.58 21.79 -3.72
N ALA A 102 -10.56 21.43 -2.92
CA ALA A 102 -10.37 21.95 -1.58
C ALA A 102 -8.96 21.72 -1.06
N GLU A 103 -8.60 22.51 -0.06
CA GLU A 103 -7.45 22.30 0.82
C GLU A 103 -7.95 22.18 2.26
N LEU A 104 -7.48 21.14 2.98
CA LEU A 104 -7.87 20.89 4.36
C LEU A 104 -6.64 20.99 5.26
N GLN A 105 -6.75 21.77 6.34
CA GLN A 105 -5.72 21.84 7.38
C GLN A 105 -5.85 20.62 8.30
N ALA A 106 -5.03 19.60 8.08
CA ALA A 106 -5.11 18.37 8.85
C ALA A 106 -4.48 18.50 10.25
N GLY A 107 -3.50 19.38 10.42
CA GLY A 107 -2.81 19.65 11.68
C GLY A 107 -1.68 20.65 11.49
N ASP A 108 -0.83 20.80 12.51
CA ASP A 108 0.31 21.73 12.51
C ASP A 108 1.62 21.04 12.08
N SER A 109 1.52 19.83 11.54
CA SER A 109 2.64 19.01 11.08
C SER A 109 2.35 18.51 9.67
N TRP A 110 3.39 18.01 8.99
CA TRP A 110 3.16 17.32 7.71
C TRP A 110 2.09 16.25 7.82
N VAL A 111 1.32 16.07 6.75
CA VAL A 111 0.35 14.98 6.66
C VAL A 111 1.05 13.73 6.18
N ALA A 112 1.22 12.76 7.08
CA ALA A 112 1.91 11.51 6.77
C ALA A 112 1.07 10.59 5.88
N LYS A 113 -0.26 10.56 6.10
CA LYS A 113 -1.14 9.61 5.42
C LYS A 113 -2.53 10.20 5.21
N VAL A 114 -3.12 9.86 4.06
CA VAL A 114 -4.55 10.02 3.75
C VAL A 114 -5.14 8.68 3.34
N ALA A 115 -6.39 8.43 3.72
CA ALA A 115 -7.10 7.22 3.34
C ALA A 115 -8.61 7.47 3.24
N TYR A 116 -9.18 7.32 2.05
CA TYR A 116 -10.64 7.25 1.92
C TYR A 116 -11.17 5.91 2.41
N SER A 117 -12.31 5.95 3.07
CA SER A 117 -13.01 4.73 3.46
C SER A 117 -13.44 3.94 2.21
N PRO A 118 -13.28 2.59 2.21
CA PRO A 118 -13.67 1.77 1.07
C PRO A 118 -15.18 1.68 0.86
N ARG A 119 -15.98 2.09 1.84
CA ARG A 119 -17.45 1.93 1.83
C ARG A 119 -18.23 3.21 2.15
N ARG A 120 -17.56 4.26 2.63
CA ARG A 120 -18.20 5.50 3.08
C ARG A 120 -17.50 6.69 2.46
N ASN A 121 -18.21 7.82 2.27
CA ASN A 121 -17.61 9.07 1.81
C ASN A 121 -16.93 9.80 3.00
N VAL A 122 -15.95 9.12 3.61
CA VAL A 122 -15.19 9.63 4.76
C VAL A 122 -13.72 9.55 4.42
N LEU A 123 -13.00 10.64 4.59
CA LEU A 123 -11.57 10.75 4.46
C LEU A 123 -10.92 10.70 5.83
N ALA A 124 -9.91 9.88 6.02
CA ALA A 124 -9.04 9.89 7.19
C ALA A 124 -7.71 10.55 6.86
N THR A 125 -7.19 11.32 7.81
CA THR A 125 -5.89 12.01 7.69
C THR A 125 -5.07 11.82 8.95
N ALA A 126 -3.76 11.60 8.81
CA ALA A 126 -2.80 11.58 9.90
C ALA A 126 -1.79 12.71 9.74
N ALA A 127 -1.78 13.65 10.68
CA ALA A 127 -0.83 14.75 10.73
C ALA A 127 -0.19 14.82 12.12
N GLY A 128 1.10 14.50 12.21
CA GLY A 128 1.76 14.35 13.51
C GLY A 128 1.05 13.31 14.38
N ARG A 129 0.55 13.72 15.56
CA ARG A 129 -0.17 12.85 16.51
C ARG A 129 -1.69 12.87 16.32
N HIS A 130 -2.20 13.62 15.34
CA HIS A 130 -3.62 13.82 15.09
C HIS A 130 -4.15 12.90 14.01
N LEU A 131 -5.22 12.17 14.33
CA LEU A 131 -6.10 11.52 13.37
C LEU A 131 -7.37 12.34 13.24
N LYS A 132 -7.71 12.77 12.02
CA LYS A 132 -9.01 13.42 11.73
C LYS A 132 -9.79 12.61 10.71
N LEU A 133 -11.11 12.59 10.88
CA LEU A 133 -12.03 12.07 9.88
C LEU A 133 -12.90 13.20 9.36
N TRP A 134 -13.02 13.27 8.06
CA TRP A 134 -13.74 14.30 7.33
C TRP A 134 -14.91 13.70 6.57
N ASN A 135 -16.07 14.35 6.65
CA ASN A 135 -17.23 13.95 5.86
C ASN A 135 -17.15 14.50 4.42
N GLU A 136 -18.16 14.23 3.61
CA GLU A 136 -18.23 14.68 2.21
C GLU A 136 -18.26 16.22 2.07
N GLU A 137 -18.85 16.92 3.05
CA GLU A 137 -18.88 18.38 3.13
C GLU A 137 -17.57 18.98 3.68
N ARG A 138 -16.54 18.13 3.93
CA ARG A 138 -15.22 18.52 4.43
C ARG A 138 -15.22 19.06 5.87
N HIS A 139 -16.24 18.70 6.65
CA HIS A 139 -16.27 18.97 8.08
C HIS A 139 -15.61 17.82 8.86
N THR A 140 -14.85 18.16 9.89
CA THR A 140 -14.30 17.18 10.83
C THR A 140 -15.44 16.55 11.63
N ILE A 141 -15.61 15.24 11.52
CA ILE A 141 -16.62 14.45 12.24
C ILE A 141 -16.03 13.62 13.38
N TYR A 142 -14.72 13.50 13.42
CA TYR A 142 -13.98 12.83 14.48
C TYR A 142 -12.56 13.34 14.52
N GLU A 143 -12.01 13.48 15.72
CA GLU A 143 -10.60 13.81 15.95
C GLU A 143 -10.08 13.02 17.16
N SER A 144 -8.85 12.49 17.04
CA SER A 144 -8.10 11.91 18.15
C SER A 144 -6.68 12.45 18.13
N SER A 145 -6.22 12.95 19.28
CA SER A 145 -4.89 13.54 19.49
C SER A 145 -4.05 12.80 20.55
N ASP A 146 -4.54 11.65 21.03
CA ASP A 146 -3.95 10.88 22.15
C ASP A 146 -2.89 9.87 21.73
N HIS A 147 -2.40 9.94 20.50
CA HIS A 147 -1.26 9.12 20.10
C HIS A 147 0.01 9.56 20.82
N SER A 148 0.78 8.59 21.27
CA SER A 148 2.04 8.83 22.01
C SER A 148 3.16 9.42 21.14
N SER A 149 3.08 9.21 19.80
CA SER A 149 4.01 9.72 18.81
C SER A 149 3.29 10.07 17.51
N THR A 150 4.04 10.52 16.52
CA THR A 150 3.56 10.65 15.13
C THR A 150 2.93 9.34 14.65
N ILE A 151 1.77 9.43 14.02
CA ILE A 151 1.12 8.33 13.34
C ILE A 151 1.91 8.02 12.08
N ALA A 152 2.41 6.79 11.97
CA ALA A 152 3.21 6.35 10.83
C ALA A 152 2.35 5.84 9.68
N ASP A 153 1.22 5.16 9.99
CA ASP A 153 0.34 4.60 8.96
C ASP A 153 -1.13 4.56 9.42
N LEU A 154 -2.04 4.54 8.45
CA LEU A 154 -3.49 4.43 8.63
C LEU A 154 -4.06 3.36 7.70
N GLY A 155 -5.01 2.59 8.19
CA GLY A 155 -5.75 1.63 7.38
C GLY A 155 -7.19 1.46 7.82
N TRP A 156 -8.13 1.66 6.91
CA TRP A 156 -9.52 1.29 7.12
C TRP A 156 -9.66 -0.24 7.15
N ASN A 157 -10.52 -0.74 8.02
CA ASN A 157 -10.93 -2.12 7.88
C ASN A 157 -11.72 -2.31 6.56
N PRO A 158 -11.78 -3.53 5.99
CA PRO A 158 -12.38 -3.76 4.68
C PRO A 158 -13.86 -3.36 4.56
N ASP A 159 -14.63 -3.33 5.65
CA ASP A 159 -16.03 -2.91 5.65
C ASP A 159 -16.21 -1.39 5.88
N GLY A 160 -15.14 -0.64 6.12
CA GLY A 160 -15.16 0.79 6.35
C GLY A 160 -15.77 1.21 7.69
N SER A 161 -16.02 0.29 8.62
CA SER A 161 -16.65 0.60 9.91
C SER A 161 -15.69 1.17 10.94
N GLY A 162 -14.36 0.95 10.77
CA GLY A 162 -13.33 1.44 11.66
C GLY A 162 -12.02 1.68 10.93
N ILE A 163 -11.14 2.44 11.56
CA ILE A 163 -9.81 2.73 11.05
C ILE A 163 -8.75 2.47 12.11
N ALA A 164 -7.68 1.80 11.73
CA ALA A 164 -6.52 1.57 12.58
C ALA A 164 -5.44 2.62 12.29
N SER A 165 -4.77 3.08 13.32
CA SER A 165 -3.57 3.92 13.25
C SER A 165 -2.38 3.20 13.87
N ALA A 166 -1.23 3.22 13.22
CA ALA A 166 0.03 2.69 13.71
C ALA A 166 0.92 3.82 14.22
N ALA A 167 1.46 3.67 15.43
CA ALA A 167 2.32 4.65 16.08
C ALA A 167 3.26 3.97 17.07
N TYR A 168 4.03 4.74 17.84
CA TYR A 168 4.72 4.20 19.02
C TYR A 168 3.69 3.71 20.04
N ASN A 169 3.95 2.61 20.71
CA ASN A 169 3.08 1.83 21.59
C ASN A 169 1.98 1.03 20.86
N GLY A 170 2.15 0.73 19.57
CA GLY A 170 1.31 -0.23 18.83
C GLY A 170 0.20 0.42 18.02
N ILE A 171 -0.97 -0.22 17.98
CA ILE A 171 -2.08 0.19 17.13
C ILE A 171 -3.25 0.73 17.96
N THR A 172 -3.94 1.72 17.43
CA THR A 172 -5.21 2.19 17.96
C THR A 172 -6.31 2.02 16.92
N LEU A 173 -7.39 1.32 17.27
CA LEU A 173 -8.58 1.15 16.43
C LEU A 173 -9.64 2.16 16.84
N HIS A 174 -10.02 3.00 15.89
CA HIS A 174 -11.04 4.04 16.05
C HIS A 174 -12.32 3.61 15.31
N VAL A 175 -13.47 3.72 15.97
CA VAL A 175 -14.78 3.39 15.37
C VAL A 175 -15.64 4.66 15.37
N PRO A 176 -15.72 5.36 14.22
CA PRO A 176 -16.46 6.61 14.11
C PRO A 176 -17.94 6.43 14.47
N GLY A 177 -18.52 7.42 15.17
CA GLY A 177 -19.93 7.41 15.56
C GLY A 177 -20.26 6.58 16.81
N LYS A 178 -19.30 5.86 17.39
CA LYS A 178 -19.43 5.25 18.72
C LYS A 178 -18.80 6.17 19.77
N GLN A 179 -19.50 6.42 20.86
CA GLN A 179 -18.95 7.14 22.04
C GLN A 179 -17.95 6.28 22.85
N SER A 180 -17.58 5.10 22.35
CA SER A 180 -16.61 4.23 23.01
C SER A 180 -15.18 4.74 22.81
N GLN A 181 -14.37 4.64 23.84
CA GLN A 181 -12.93 4.89 23.74
C GLN A 181 -12.29 4.04 22.63
N PRO A 182 -11.31 4.58 21.90
CA PRO A 182 -10.56 3.81 20.92
C PRO A 182 -9.93 2.57 21.55
N ARG A 183 -9.97 1.45 20.85
CA ARG A 183 -9.36 0.22 21.33
C ARG A 183 -7.87 0.22 21.01
N LYS A 184 -7.03 0.06 22.05
CA LYS A 184 -5.57 -0.01 21.90
C LYS A 184 -5.09 -1.47 21.91
N TYR A 185 -4.21 -1.79 20.97
CA TYR A 185 -3.45 -3.02 20.87
C TYR A 185 -2.00 -2.64 21.20
N ALA A 186 -1.66 -2.78 22.50
CA ALA A 186 -0.43 -2.21 23.05
C ALA A 186 0.80 -3.07 22.72
N TRP A 187 1.82 -2.43 22.18
CA TRP A 187 3.14 -2.99 21.96
C TRP A 187 4.20 -1.94 22.31
N LYS A 188 5.24 -2.35 23.06
CA LYS A 188 6.33 -1.45 23.46
C LYS A 188 7.35 -1.29 22.32
N GLY A 189 6.96 -0.64 21.24
CA GLY A 189 7.79 -0.41 20.06
C GLY A 189 7.09 0.55 19.11
N SER A 190 7.71 0.81 17.96
CA SER A 190 7.15 1.66 16.91
C SER A 190 6.63 0.82 15.77
N SER A 191 5.31 0.80 15.60
CA SER A 191 4.66 0.25 14.42
C SER A 191 4.76 1.25 13.28
N LEU A 192 5.36 0.83 12.16
CA LEU A 192 5.71 1.69 11.02
C LEU A 192 4.71 1.58 9.86
N VAL A 193 4.14 0.40 9.68
CA VAL A 193 3.20 0.06 8.62
C VAL A 193 2.15 -0.89 9.17
N LEU A 194 0.94 -0.82 8.66
CA LEU A 194 -0.14 -1.75 9.01
C LEU A 194 -0.85 -2.28 7.77
N SER A 195 -1.36 -3.51 7.86
CA SER A 195 -2.17 -4.12 6.81
C SER A 195 -3.27 -4.98 7.40
N TRP A 196 -4.52 -4.72 7.01
CA TRP A 196 -5.67 -5.52 7.41
C TRP A 196 -5.79 -6.78 6.57
N SER A 197 -6.14 -7.89 7.21
CA SER A 197 -6.60 -9.06 6.45
C SER A 197 -7.91 -8.75 5.73
N PRO A 198 -8.15 -9.29 4.52
CA PRO A 198 -9.38 -9.04 3.76
C PRO A 198 -10.68 -9.40 4.48
N ASP A 199 -10.63 -10.34 5.41
CA ASP A 199 -11.75 -10.78 6.25
C ASP A 199 -11.90 -9.97 7.56
N ALA A 200 -11.08 -8.93 7.75
CA ALA A 200 -11.03 -8.06 8.91
C ALA A 200 -10.75 -8.75 10.27
N LYS A 201 -10.29 -10.00 10.27
CA LYS A 201 -9.98 -10.71 11.50
C LYS A 201 -8.66 -10.32 12.11
N TYR A 202 -7.71 -9.90 11.28
CA TYR A 202 -6.34 -9.65 11.67
C TYR A 202 -5.82 -8.30 11.16
N ILE A 203 -4.88 -7.75 11.92
CA ILE A 203 -4.01 -6.65 11.49
C ILE A 203 -2.59 -7.15 11.60
N ALA A 204 -1.81 -7.03 10.54
CA ALA A 204 -0.36 -7.21 10.58
C ALA A 204 0.32 -5.86 10.65
N THR A 205 1.40 -5.74 11.42
CA THR A 205 2.23 -4.54 11.51
C THR A 205 3.69 -4.87 11.36
N GLY A 206 4.40 -4.03 10.60
CA GLY A 206 5.85 -4.06 10.55
C GLY A 206 6.44 -3.08 11.55
N GLU A 207 7.45 -3.53 12.30
CA GLU A 207 7.98 -2.83 13.45
C GLU A 207 9.39 -2.27 13.22
N GLN A 208 9.74 -1.24 13.99
CA GLN A 208 11.06 -0.60 13.96
C GLN A 208 12.18 -1.58 14.39
N ASP A 209 11.89 -2.56 15.21
CA ASP A 209 12.82 -3.56 15.76
C ASP A 209 13.04 -4.77 14.86
N SER A 210 12.61 -4.69 13.57
CA SER A 210 12.71 -5.78 12.59
C SER A 210 11.86 -7.00 12.94
N THR A 211 10.68 -6.78 13.52
CA THR A 211 9.67 -7.81 13.74
C THR A 211 8.38 -7.49 13.00
N VAL A 212 7.50 -8.47 12.93
CA VAL A 212 6.12 -8.31 12.48
C VAL A 212 5.20 -8.75 13.60
N HIS A 213 4.24 -7.90 13.97
CA HIS A 213 3.16 -8.27 14.85
C HIS A 213 1.91 -8.62 14.07
N PHE A 214 1.20 -9.60 14.57
CA PHE A 214 -0.02 -10.13 14.00
C PHE A 214 -1.11 -10.12 15.09
N TRP A 215 -2.07 -9.21 14.95
CA TRP A 215 -3.09 -8.92 15.95
C TRP A 215 -4.41 -9.59 15.59
N HIS A 216 -4.98 -10.35 16.51
CA HIS A 216 -6.34 -10.84 16.38
C HIS A 216 -7.32 -9.74 16.81
N VAL A 217 -8.06 -9.16 15.87
CA VAL A 217 -8.88 -7.95 16.09
C VAL A 217 -9.92 -8.14 17.19
N LYS A 218 -10.56 -9.30 17.27
CA LYS A 218 -11.63 -9.57 18.24
C LYS A 218 -11.09 -9.78 19.66
N SER A 219 -10.12 -10.65 19.84
CA SER A 219 -9.57 -10.97 21.17
C SER A 219 -8.56 -9.93 21.65
N GLY A 220 -7.78 -9.34 20.75
CA GLY A 220 -6.65 -8.47 21.07
C GLY A 220 -5.37 -9.25 21.33
N GLU A 221 -5.41 -10.57 21.18
CA GLU A 221 -4.21 -11.41 21.24
C GLU A 221 -3.29 -11.09 20.08
N ASP A 222 -1.99 -11.15 20.33
CA ASP A 222 -0.97 -10.95 19.32
C ASP A 222 -0.04 -12.14 19.19
N ALA A 223 0.61 -12.21 18.04
CA ALA A 223 1.73 -13.09 17.78
C ALA A 223 2.85 -12.29 17.13
N GLN A 224 4.07 -12.54 17.56
CA GLN A 224 5.25 -11.88 17.02
C GLN A 224 6.02 -12.82 16.11
N MET A 225 6.38 -12.33 14.94
CA MET A 225 7.25 -13.00 13.96
C MET A 225 8.60 -12.28 13.97
N TRP A 226 9.69 -13.01 14.11
CA TRP A 226 11.05 -12.47 14.19
C TRP A 226 12.00 -13.21 13.24
N GLY A 227 13.25 -12.74 13.17
CA GLY A 227 14.27 -13.32 12.30
C GLY A 227 14.51 -12.49 11.04
N PHE A 228 13.85 -11.33 10.91
CA PHE A 228 14.10 -10.44 9.79
C PHE A 228 15.39 -9.63 10.00
N PRO A 229 16.29 -9.55 9.00
CA PRO A 229 17.54 -8.81 9.13
C PRO A 229 17.37 -7.30 9.13
N THR A 230 16.23 -6.79 8.61
CA THR A 230 15.90 -5.36 8.59
C THR A 230 14.44 -5.13 8.95
N LYS A 231 14.05 -3.86 9.16
CA LYS A 231 12.66 -3.46 9.33
C LYS A 231 11.79 -4.01 8.21
N VAL A 232 10.63 -4.52 8.55
CA VAL A 232 9.64 -5.01 7.60
C VAL A 232 8.66 -3.88 7.31
N LEU A 233 8.70 -3.36 6.09
CA LEU A 233 7.79 -2.31 5.63
C LEU A 233 6.83 -2.82 4.55
N GLU A 234 7.12 -3.99 4.03
CA GLU A 234 6.39 -4.64 2.94
C GLU A 234 5.49 -5.74 3.53
N LEU A 235 4.19 -5.48 3.55
CA LEU A 235 3.15 -6.40 4.01
C LEU A 235 2.05 -6.50 2.95
N SER A 236 1.73 -7.70 2.52
CA SER A 236 0.64 -7.91 1.56
C SER A 236 -0.13 -9.19 1.85
N TRP A 237 -1.45 -9.09 1.97
CA TRP A 237 -2.34 -10.23 2.14
C TRP A 237 -2.80 -10.78 0.80
N ASP A 238 -2.93 -12.10 0.70
CA ASP A 238 -3.69 -12.69 -0.38
C ASP A 238 -5.19 -12.38 -0.22
N PHE A 239 -5.96 -12.49 -1.30
CA PHE A 239 -7.37 -12.12 -1.30
C PHE A 239 -8.25 -12.99 -0.37
N THR A 240 -7.78 -14.16 0.05
CA THR A 240 -8.49 -15.05 0.98
C THR A 240 -8.22 -14.71 2.45
N GLY A 241 -7.20 -13.91 2.74
CA GLY A 241 -6.74 -13.65 4.10
C GLY A 241 -6.00 -14.82 4.74
N ARG A 242 -5.66 -15.85 3.97
CA ARG A 242 -4.91 -16.99 4.47
C ARG A 242 -3.40 -16.74 4.48
N TRP A 243 -2.89 -16.06 3.46
CA TRP A 243 -1.46 -15.85 3.29
C TRP A 243 -1.07 -14.40 3.48
N LEU A 244 -0.11 -14.15 4.36
CA LEU A 244 0.56 -12.87 4.49
C LEU A 244 1.95 -12.97 3.90
N ALA A 245 2.26 -12.16 2.90
CA ALA A 245 3.61 -11.97 2.39
C ALA A 245 4.31 -10.83 3.13
N THR A 246 5.56 -11.04 3.52
CA THR A 246 6.40 -10.04 4.19
C THR A 246 7.76 -9.94 3.52
N GLY A 247 8.31 -8.72 3.46
CA GLY A 247 9.67 -8.42 3.04
C GLY A 247 10.66 -8.43 4.22
N GLY A 248 11.53 -7.41 4.27
CA GLY A 248 12.52 -7.24 5.33
C GLY A 248 13.87 -7.87 5.03
N SER A 249 14.01 -8.59 3.91
CA SER A 249 15.26 -9.20 3.41
C SER A 249 15.23 -9.30 1.89
N SER A 250 16.12 -10.08 1.29
CA SER A 250 16.04 -10.50 -0.13
C SER A 250 15.07 -11.66 -0.36
N THR A 251 14.51 -12.25 0.68
CA THR A 251 13.57 -13.37 0.61
C THR A 251 12.17 -12.90 0.94
N VAL A 252 11.17 -13.29 0.13
CA VAL A 252 9.76 -13.11 0.48
C VAL A 252 9.35 -14.23 1.43
N CYS A 253 8.91 -13.87 2.63
CA CYS A 253 8.37 -14.82 3.59
C CYS A 253 6.84 -14.89 3.49
N LEU A 254 6.29 -16.10 3.30
CA LEU A 254 4.85 -16.37 3.24
C LEU A 254 4.39 -17.07 4.51
N TRP A 255 3.51 -16.41 5.24
CA TRP A 255 2.96 -16.90 6.51
C TRP A 255 1.56 -17.47 6.32
N ASP A 256 1.35 -18.74 6.70
CA ASP A 256 0.01 -19.34 6.73
C ASP A 256 -0.75 -18.86 7.98
N CYS A 257 -1.69 -17.94 7.77
CA CYS A 257 -2.52 -17.34 8.80
C CYS A 257 -3.83 -18.11 9.04
N SER A 258 -3.97 -19.33 8.51
CA SER A 258 -5.15 -20.16 8.76
C SER A 258 -5.24 -20.64 10.21
N GLY A 259 -6.44 -20.97 10.67
CA GLY A 259 -6.69 -21.47 12.02
C GLY A 259 -6.45 -20.42 13.09
N LYS A 260 -5.43 -20.61 13.95
CA LYS A 260 -5.06 -19.68 15.01
C LYS A 260 -4.02 -18.62 14.59
N GLY A 261 -3.74 -18.51 13.30
CA GLY A 261 -2.74 -17.58 12.78
C GLY A 261 -1.33 -18.19 12.63
N PRO A 262 -0.31 -17.36 12.37
CA PRO A 262 1.04 -17.80 12.04
C PRO A 262 1.90 -18.22 13.25
N ALA A 263 1.39 -18.06 14.48
CA ALA A 263 2.15 -18.33 15.72
C ALA A 263 2.74 -19.76 15.73
N GLY A 264 4.05 -19.87 15.95
CA GLY A 264 4.77 -21.15 16.00
C GLY A 264 4.95 -21.84 14.65
N ARG A 265 4.57 -21.21 13.52
CA ARG A 265 4.79 -21.74 12.17
C ARG A 265 6.05 -21.14 11.56
N LYS A 266 6.73 -21.92 10.73
CA LYS A 266 7.80 -21.41 9.86
C LYS A 266 7.16 -20.83 8.59
N PRO A 267 7.65 -19.71 8.08
CA PRO A 267 7.20 -19.22 6.78
C PRO A 267 7.67 -20.14 5.65
N ARG A 268 6.95 -20.10 4.54
CA ARG A 268 7.51 -20.52 3.26
C ARG A 268 8.35 -19.39 2.68
N GLU A 269 9.47 -19.73 2.09
CA GLU A 269 10.43 -18.76 1.58
C GLU A 269 10.44 -18.79 0.05
N LEU A 270 10.29 -17.62 -0.59
CA LEU A 270 10.42 -17.45 -2.02
C LEU A 270 11.75 -16.74 -2.29
N GLU A 271 12.68 -17.49 -2.83
CA GLU A 271 14.06 -17.04 -3.06
C GLU A 271 14.31 -16.80 -4.56
N ALA A 272 14.57 -15.54 -4.93
CA ALA A 272 15.01 -15.14 -6.27
C ALA A 272 15.72 -13.80 -6.27
N HIS A 273 15.34 -12.89 -5.36
CA HIS A 273 15.99 -11.61 -5.24
C HIS A 273 17.38 -11.75 -4.61
N LEU A 274 18.33 -10.98 -5.11
CA LEU A 274 19.68 -10.90 -4.54
C LEU A 274 19.84 -9.76 -3.56
N ASN A 275 18.96 -8.77 -3.63
CA ASN A 275 18.98 -7.60 -2.77
C ASN A 275 17.64 -7.41 -2.04
N LYS A 276 17.61 -6.46 -1.10
CA LYS A 276 16.45 -6.19 -0.27
C LYS A 276 15.19 -5.93 -1.11
N ILE A 277 14.10 -6.60 -0.75
CA ILE A 277 12.76 -6.35 -1.27
C ILE A 277 12.34 -4.93 -0.92
N THR A 278 11.82 -4.21 -1.90
CA THR A 278 11.35 -2.83 -1.76
C THR A 278 9.82 -2.73 -1.77
N GLN A 279 9.15 -3.65 -2.46
CA GLN A 279 7.70 -3.66 -2.55
C GLN A 279 7.16 -5.09 -2.69
N LEU A 280 5.96 -5.31 -2.14
CA LEU A 280 5.16 -6.53 -2.29
C LEU A 280 3.71 -6.18 -2.59
N ALA A 281 3.09 -6.88 -3.52
CA ALA A 281 1.68 -6.70 -3.82
C ALA A 281 1.03 -8.02 -4.26
N TYR A 282 0.13 -8.57 -3.45
CA TYR A 282 -0.78 -9.62 -3.90
C TYR A 282 -1.84 -9.06 -4.82
N GLN A 283 -2.21 -9.83 -5.81
CA GLN A 283 -3.33 -9.57 -6.70
C GLN A 283 -4.65 -9.55 -5.90
N PRO A 284 -5.49 -8.51 -6.02
CA PRO A 284 -6.67 -8.34 -5.16
C PRO A 284 -7.72 -9.46 -5.25
N GLN A 285 -7.77 -10.17 -6.36
CA GLN A 285 -8.76 -11.26 -6.61
C GLN A 285 -8.13 -12.38 -7.44
N GLY A 286 -6.92 -12.81 -7.10
CA GLY A 286 -6.21 -13.84 -7.83
C GLY A 286 -5.09 -14.49 -7.02
N SER A 287 -4.31 -15.35 -7.66
CA SER A 287 -3.28 -16.15 -6.99
C SER A 287 -1.88 -15.56 -7.08
N TYR A 288 -1.71 -14.46 -7.82
CA TYR A 288 -0.38 -13.91 -8.06
C TYR A 288 0.07 -12.94 -6.97
N LEU A 289 1.37 -13.02 -6.69
CA LEU A 289 2.11 -12.07 -5.87
C LEU A 289 3.18 -11.43 -6.75
N VAL A 290 3.37 -10.11 -6.64
CA VAL A 290 4.51 -9.41 -7.23
C VAL A 290 5.42 -8.92 -6.13
N SER A 291 6.71 -9.08 -6.33
CA SER A 291 7.78 -8.54 -5.50
C SER A 291 8.76 -7.73 -6.34
N SER A 292 9.31 -6.67 -5.78
CA SER A 292 10.43 -5.93 -6.38
C SER A 292 11.54 -5.75 -5.37
N ASP A 293 12.77 -5.53 -5.86
CA ASP A 293 13.96 -5.32 -5.04
C ASP A 293 14.70 -4.01 -5.35
N ALA A 294 15.77 -3.80 -4.59
CA ALA A 294 16.61 -2.62 -4.73
C ALA A 294 17.47 -2.62 -6.02
N ASP A 295 17.64 -3.77 -6.67
CA ASP A 295 18.35 -3.93 -7.96
C ASP A 295 17.42 -3.75 -9.17
N ALA A 296 16.19 -3.28 -8.94
CA ALA A 296 15.19 -3.01 -9.96
C ALA A 296 14.66 -4.27 -10.68
N PHE A 297 14.68 -5.42 -10.02
CA PHE A 297 13.98 -6.61 -10.51
C PHE A 297 12.55 -6.65 -10.00
N LEU A 298 11.64 -7.06 -10.88
CA LEU A 298 10.24 -7.29 -10.60
C LEU A 298 9.92 -8.75 -10.90
N PHE A 299 9.48 -9.53 -9.90
CA PHE A 299 9.14 -10.93 -10.07
C PHE A 299 7.67 -11.20 -9.80
N LEU A 300 7.07 -12.01 -10.67
CA LEU A 300 5.72 -12.55 -10.53
C LEU A 300 5.80 -13.97 -10.01
N TRP A 301 5.04 -14.24 -8.96
CA TRP A 301 4.94 -15.54 -8.30
C TRP A 301 3.50 -16.05 -8.34
N GLU A 302 3.34 -17.38 -8.31
CA GLU A 302 2.08 -18.04 -8.06
C GLU A 302 2.23 -18.99 -6.85
N PRO A 303 2.30 -18.42 -5.62
CA PRO A 303 2.75 -19.16 -4.44
C PRO A 303 1.84 -20.33 -4.05
N GLN A 304 0.59 -20.34 -4.52
CA GLN A 304 -0.34 -21.45 -4.28
C GLN A 304 0.01 -22.70 -5.09
N LYS A 305 0.78 -22.55 -6.18
CA LYS A 305 1.19 -23.67 -7.04
C LYS A 305 2.64 -24.12 -6.78
N HIS A 306 3.55 -23.18 -6.62
CA HIS A 306 5.00 -23.49 -6.44
C HIS A 306 5.76 -22.28 -5.89
N ASP A 307 6.98 -22.48 -5.44
CA ASP A 307 7.85 -21.44 -4.87
C ASP A 307 8.83 -20.82 -5.91
N LYS A 308 8.58 -21.03 -7.20
CA LYS A 308 9.42 -20.51 -8.29
C LYS A 308 8.82 -19.24 -8.89
N VAL A 309 9.70 -18.37 -9.39
CA VAL A 309 9.30 -17.23 -10.22
C VAL A 309 8.58 -17.72 -11.47
N VAL A 310 7.44 -17.12 -11.77
CA VAL A 310 6.62 -17.42 -12.96
C VAL A 310 7.04 -16.54 -14.14
N SER A 311 7.26 -15.26 -13.86
CA SER A 311 7.69 -14.25 -14.84
C SER A 311 8.50 -13.17 -14.13
N GLY A 312 9.31 -12.41 -14.87
CA GLY A 312 10.08 -11.32 -14.28
C GLY A 312 10.50 -10.29 -15.31
N GLN A 313 10.76 -9.10 -14.80
CA GLN A 313 11.18 -7.93 -15.58
C GLN A 313 12.35 -7.22 -14.89
N SER A 314 13.27 -6.69 -15.67
CA SER A 314 14.25 -5.73 -15.20
C SER A 314 13.73 -4.32 -15.51
N MET A 315 13.66 -3.47 -14.49
CA MET A 315 13.19 -2.10 -14.61
C MET A 315 14.36 -1.11 -14.71
N SER A 316 14.09 0.14 -15.05
CA SER A 316 15.12 1.20 -15.11
C SER A 316 15.61 1.63 -13.72
N ALA A 317 14.74 1.54 -12.69
CA ALA A 317 15.06 1.83 -11.31
C ALA A 317 14.19 1.00 -10.37
N ALA A 318 14.59 0.90 -9.09
CA ALA A 318 13.83 0.20 -8.07
C ALA A 318 12.41 0.75 -7.95
N ALA A 319 11.45 -0.15 -7.76
CA ALA A 319 10.07 0.25 -7.50
C ALA A 319 9.95 0.94 -6.14
N SER A 320 9.19 2.02 -6.11
CA SER A 320 8.78 2.75 -4.91
C SER A 320 7.38 2.38 -4.46
N CYS A 321 6.53 1.96 -5.39
CA CYS A 321 5.18 1.47 -5.09
C CYS A 321 4.68 0.52 -6.18
N LEU A 322 3.81 -0.42 -5.77
CA LEU A 322 3.10 -1.37 -6.64
C LEU A 322 1.61 -1.24 -6.39
N ARG A 323 0.80 -1.11 -7.45
CA ARG A 323 -0.65 -0.96 -7.33
C ARG A 323 -1.38 -1.78 -8.38
N TRP A 324 -2.01 -2.86 -7.96
CA TRP A 324 -2.89 -3.64 -8.82
C TRP A 324 -4.19 -2.89 -9.14
N CYS A 325 -4.67 -3.05 -10.36
CA CYS A 325 -6.00 -2.69 -10.81
C CYS A 325 -6.70 -3.94 -11.32
N GLY A 326 -7.71 -4.40 -10.59
CA GLY A 326 -8.37 -5.67 -10.92
C GLY A 326 -7.43 -6.87 -10.87
N ARG A 327 -7.57 -7.75 -11.87
CA ARG A 327 -6.80 -8.99 -11.97
C ARG A 327 -5.64 -8.91 -12.95
N ASP A 328 -5.65 -7.97 -13.86
CA ASP A 328 -4.82 -7.99 -15.06
C ASP A 328 -3.83 -6.84 -15.18
N LYS A 329 -4.01 -5.74 -14.44
CA LYS A 329 -3.11 -4.57 -14.54
C LYS A 329 -2.35 -4.32 -13.25
N LEU A 330 -1.04 -4.09 -13.35
CA LEU A 330 -0.18 -3.65 -12.26
C LEU A 330 0.53 -2.36 -12.64
N ALA A 331 0.33 -1.31 -11.87
CA ALA A 331 1.14 -0.09 -11.95
C ALA A 331 2.35 -0.18 -11.03
N VAL A 332 3.49 0.27 -11.54
CA VAL A 332 4.77 0.35 -10.86
C VAL A 332 5.27 1.78 -10.92
N GLY A 333 5.38 2.43 -9.78
CA GLY A 333 6.11 3.70 -9.67
C GLY A 333 7.57 3.42 -9.37
N GLN A 334 8.47 4.13 -10.04
CA GLN A 334 9.91 3.93 -9.92
C GLN A 334 10.61 5.17 -9.35
N ARG A 335 11.81 4.95 -8.81
CA ARG A 335 12.61 6.00 -8.20
C ARG A 335 13.20 7.00 -9.20
N ASP A 336 13.25 6.66 -10.48
CA ASP A 336 13.67 7.54 -11.57
C ASP A 336 12.51 8.34 -12.19
N GLY A 337 11.31 8.26 -11.59
CA GLY A 337 10.12 8.98 -12.05
C GLY A 337 9.31 8.25 -13.11
N LYS A 338 9.72 7.06 -13.50
CA LYS A 338 8.96 6.28 -14.46
C LYS A 338 7.74 5.63 -13.79
N VAL A 339 6.59 5.73 -14.42
CA VAL A 339 5.39 4.97 -14.11
C VAL A 339 5.15 3.98 -15.22
N VAL A 340 5.14 2.70 -14.90
CA VAL A 340 4.94 1.61 -15.87
C VAL A 340 3.70 0.83 -15.51
N VAL A 341 2.89 0.50 -16.48
CA VAL A 341 1.77 -0.44 -16.31
C VAL A 341 2.08 -1.73 -17.03
N PHE A 342 2.08 -2.81 -16.28
CA PHE A 342 2.16 -4.17 -16.80
C PHE A 342 0.77 -4.78 -16.91
N ARG A 343 0.55 -5.58 -17.96
CA ARG A 343 -0.63 -6.40 -18.12
C ARG A 343 -0.30 -7.87 -17.93
N LEU A 344 -1.14 -8.55 -17.16
CA LEU A 344 -1.11 -9.99 -16.97
C LEU A 344 -2.03 -10.63 -18.02
N HIS A 345 -1.47 -11.43 -18.90
CA HIS A 345 -2.20 -12.22 -19.87
C HIS A 345 -2.51 -13.59 -19.26
N GLU A 346 -3.78 -13.91 -19.06
CA GLU A 346 -4.15 -15.28 -18.67
C GLU A 346 -3.71 -16.22 -19.80
N THR A 347 -2.85 -17.18 -19.46
CA THR A 347 -2.59 -18.29 -20.40
C THR A 347 -3.91 -19.02 -20.55
N ILE A 348 -4.52 -18.91 -21.74
CA ILE A 348 -5.65 -19.77 -22.15
C ILE A 348 -5.11 -21.18 -21.97
N GLY A 349 -5.57 -21.87 -20.93
CA GLY A 349 -5.13 -23.19 -20.59
C GLY A 349 -5.39 -24.12 -21.77
N GLY A 350 -4.28 -24.70 -22.30
CA GLY A 350 -4.39 -25.83 -23.18
C GLY A 350 -4.67 -27.11 -22.39
#